data_121fecf4341cec7f3b88bf05cdcf220b
#
_entry.id   121fecf4341cec7f3b88bf05cdcf220b
#
_cell.length_a   1.000
_cell.length_b   1.000
_cell.length_c   1.000
_cell.angle_alpha   90.00
_cell.angle_beta   90.00
_cell.angle_gamma   90.00
#
_symmetry.space_group_name_H-M   'P 1'
#
loop_
_entity.id
_entity.type
_entity.pdbx_description
1 polymer ?
#
loop_
_entity_poly.entity_id
_entity_poly.type
_entity_poly.pdbx_seq_one_letter_code
_entity_poly.pdbx_strand_id
1 'polypeptide(L)'
;PRSTLFPYTTLFRSNLDDAVYSRLLKERIIFLGTEVTDQVANRICAQLLLLAAEDPRRDINLWINSPGGSVHAGMAIYDTMQFIENDVSTVALGLAASMGQLLLCAGTRGKRYALPHARIMMHQPSGGVGGTASDIAIQAEQMLYTKRMFQERVAFHTGQTQEQIEAD
;
A
#
# COMPACT_ATOMS: atom_id res chain seq x y z
N PRO A 1 19.84 41.75 -14.77
CA PRO A 1 19.94 40.39 -15.21
C PRO A 1 19.33 39.46 -14.15
N ARG A 2 18.13 38.93 -14.44
CA ARG A 2 17.49 37.97 -13.56
C ARG A 2 18.12 36.61 -13.82
N SER A 3 18.63 35.97 -12.77
CA SER A 3 19.29 34.68 -12.85
C SER A 3 18.25 33.57 -13.18
N THR A 4 18.47 32.91 -14.30
CA THR A 4 17.74 31.76 -14.82
C THR A 4 18.26 30.44 -14.20
N LEU A 5 18.42 30.38 -12.88
CA LEU A 5 19.06 29.23 -12.19
C LEU A 5 18.07 28.13 -11.68
N PHE A 6 16.77 28.20 -12.03
CA PHE A 6 15.78 27.31 -11.43
C PHE A 6 15.29 26.08 -12.23
N PRO A 7 15.55 25.90 -13.54
CA PRO A 7 15.08 24.67 -14.18
C PRO A 7 15.98 23.45 -13.96
N TYR A 8 17.28 23.64 -13.74
CA TYR A 8 18.24 22.52 -13.67
C TYR A 8 18.23 21.75 -12.36
N THR A 9 17.93 22.39 -11.25
CA THR A 9 17.90 21.72 -9.93
C THR A 9 16.71 20.77 -9.77
N THR A 10 15.57 21.07 -10.36
CA THR A 10 14.38 20.23 -10.27
C THR A 10 14.52 18.99 -11.15
N LEU A 11 15.08 19.12 -12.35
CA LEU A 11 15.36 18.01 -13.26
C LEU A 11 16.45 17.08 -12.73
N PHE A 12 17.48 17.64 -12.07
CA PHE A 12 18.54 16.82 -11.47
C PHE A 12 18.05 16.02 -10.25
N ARG A 13 17.16 16.58 -9.43
CA ARG A 13 16.57 15.86 -8.29
C ARG A 13 15.66 14.74 -8.73
N SER A 14 14.76 14.96 -9.71
CA SER A 14 13.88 13.91 -10.22
C SER A 14 14.66 12.74 -10.83
N ASN A 15 15.73 13.03 -11.57
CA ASN A 15 16.58 11.99 -12.16
C ASN A 15 17.37 11.19 -11.12
N LEU A 16 17.79 11.82 -10.01
CA LEU A 16 18.50 11.12 -8.93
C LEU A 16 17.54 10.22 -8.15
N ASP A 17 16.34 10.70 -7.82
CA ASP A 17 15.32 9.94 -7.13
C ASP A 17 14.90 8.74 -7.97
N ASP A 18 14.63 8.92 -9.26
CA ASP A 18 14.31 7.82 -10.18
C ASP A 18 15.44 6.79 -10.29
N ALA A 19 16.70 7.24 -10.28
CA ALA A 19 17.86 6.33 -10.31
C ALA A 19 17.98 5.50 -9.02
N VAL A 20 17.71 6.11 -7.86
CA VAL A 20 17.71 5.38 -6.56
C VAL A 20 16.60 4.35 -6.52
N TYR A 21 15.36 4.73 -6.86
CA TYR A 21 14.24 3.77 -6.89
C TYR A 21 14.45 2.65 -7.91
N SER A 22 15.03 2.95 -9.08
CA SER A 22 15.39 1.95 -10.07
C SER A 22 16.46 0.99 -9.57
N ARG A 23 17.42 1.47 -8.77
CA ARG A 23 18.43 0.61 -8.15
C ARG A 23 17.83 -0.28 -7.07
N LEU A 24 16.96 0.26 -6.22
CA LEU A 24 16.23 -0.51 -5.21
C LEU A 24 15.40 -1.62 -5.85
N LEU A 25 14.72 -1.33 -6.96
CA LEU A 25 13.94 -2.33 -7.69
C LEU A 25 14.80 -3.50 -8.18
N LYS A 26 16.03 -3.26 -8.64
CA LYS A 26 16.98 -4.32 -9.00
C LYS A 26 17.36 -5.20 -7.82
N GLU A 27 17.34 -4.65 -6.61
CA GLU A 27 17.52 -5.40 -5.37
C GLU A 27 16.20 -6.00 -4.84
N ARG A 28 15.12 -5.97 -5.67
CA ARG A 28 13.78 -6.48 -5.36
C ARG A 28 13.09 -5.73 -4.22
N ILE A 29 13.40 -4.45 -4.08
CA ILE A 29 12.80 -3.56 -3.09
C ILE A 29 11.85 -2.60 -3.79
N ILE A 30 10.58 -2.63 -3.37
CA ILE A 30 9.52 -1.71 -3.78
C ILE A 30 9.22 -0.78 -2.60
N PHE A 31 8.99 0.50 -2.89
CA PHE A 31 8.75 1.50 -1.87
C PHE A 31 7.37 2.13 -2.03
N LEU A 32 6.50 1.96 -1.03
CA LEU A 32 5.26 2.69 -0.87
C LEU A 32 5.51 3.82 0.13
N GLY A 33 5.91 4.99 -0.36
CA GLY A 33 6.34 6.15 0.45
C GLY A 33 5.37 7.32 0.44
N THR A 34 4.14 7.14 -0.05
CA THR A 34 3.14 8.20 -0.20
C THR A 34 1.74 7.68 0.06
N GLU A 35 0.75 8.54 -0.12
CA GLU A 35 -0.66 8.14 -0.18
C GLU A 35 -0.90 7.10 -1.28
N VAL A 36 -1.78 6.15 -1.02
CA VAL A 36 -2.22 5.12 -1.96
C VAL A 36 -3.23 5.71 -2.94
N THR A 37 -2.74 6.08 -4.12
CA THR A 37 -3.54 6.53 -5.26
C THR A 37 -3.55 5.48 -6.37
N ASP A 38 -4.45 5.61 -7.34
CA ASP A 38 -4.50 4.69 -8.50
C ASP A 38 -3.15 4.67 -9.25
N GLN A 39 -2.52 5.83 -9.42
CA GLN A 39 -1.22 5.91 -10.08
C GLN A 39 -0.12 5.18 -9.33
N VAL A 40 -0.06 5.35 -7.99
CA VAL A 40 0.89 4.65 -7.12
C VAL A 40 0.64 3.15 -7.14
N ALA A 41 -0.61 2.74 -7.03
CA ALA A 41 -1.00 1.34 -7.05
C ALA A 41 -0.62 0.65 -8.37
N ASN A 42 -0.95 1.26 -9.50
CA ASN A 42 -0.61 0.73 -10.82
C ASN A 42 0.91 0.54 -10.98
N ARG A 43 1.71 1.49 -10.49
CA ARG A 43 3.17 1.38 -10.51
C ARG A 43 3.66 0.23 -9.64
N ILE A 44 3.15 0.09 -8.42
CA ILE A 44 3.56 -1.00 -7.51
C ILE A 44 3.13 -2.36 -8.07
N CYS A 45 1.91 -2.49 -8.58
CA CYS A 45 1.44 -3.72 -9.23
C CYS A 45 2.34 -4.11 -10.42
N ALA A 46 2.70 -3.15 -11.27
CA ALA A 46 3.62 -3.40 -12.39
C ALA A 46 5.01 -3.86 -11.92
N GLN A 47 5.53 -3.26 -10.84
CA GLN A 47 6.81 -3.66 -10.24
C GLN A 47 6.74 -5.06 -9.64
N LEU A 48 5.66 -5.41 -8.93
CA LEU A 48 5.44 -6.76 -8.39
C LEU A 48 5.42 -7.81 -9.51
N LEU A 49 4.65 -7.56 -10.57
CA LEU A 49 4.55 -8.46 -11.73
C LEU A 49 5.88 -8.59 -12.47
N LEU A 50 6.63 -7.50 -12.65
CA LEU A 50 7.95 -7.52 -13.26
C LEU A 50 8.92 -8.41 -12.47
N LEU A 51 9.00 -8.19 -11.16
CA LEU A 51 9.90 -8.96 -10.29
C LEU A 51 9.49 -10.44 -10.21
N ALA A 52 8.19 -10.72 -10.21
CA ALA A 52 7.68 -12.09 -10.25
C ALA A 52 8.06 -12.80 -11.56
N ALA A 53 7.97 -12.12 -12.70
CA ALA A 53 8.37 -12.66 -13.99
C ALA A 53 9.88 -12.88 -14.11
N GLU A 54 10.70 -12.06 -13.47
CA GLU A 54 12.16 -12.21 -13.48
C GLU A 54 12.62 -13.43 -12.66
N ASP A 55 12.10 -13.63 -11.46
CA ASP A 55 12.39 -14.81 -10.63
C ASP A 55 11.23 -15.08 -9.66
N PRO A 56 10.41 -16.10 -9.91
CA PRO A 56 9.24 -16.40 -9.07
C PRO A 56 9.59 -17.00 -7.70
N ARG A 57 10.85 -17.36 -7.45
CA ARG A 57 11.26 -18.01 -6.19
C ARG A 57 11.92 -17.07 -5.19
N ARG A 58 12.35 -15.90 -5.63
CA ARG A 58 13.00 -14.93 -4.74
C ARG A 58 11.98 -13.99 -4.13
N ASP A 59 12.16 -13.70 -2.85
CA ASP A 59 11.31 -12.74 -2.12
C ASP A 59 11.31 -11.36 -2.78
N ILE A 60 10.20 -10.67 -2.63
CA ILE A 60 10.03 -9.26 -2.94
C ILE A 60 9.85 -8.51 -1.62
N ASN A 61 10.52 -7.37 -1.46
CA ASN A 61 10.45 -6.56 -0.25
C ASN A 61 9.62 -5.30 -0.50
N LEU A 62 8.48 -5.16 0.17
CA LEU A 62 7.64 -3.97 0.12
C LEU A 62 7.85 -3.14 1.39
N TRP A 63 8.49 -1.97 1.24
CA TRP A 63 8.71 -1.01 2.31
C TRP A 63 7.59 0.00 2.33
N ILE A 64 6.98 0.22 3.50
CA ILE A 64 5.73 0.98 3.64
C ILE A 64 5.92 2.14 4.60
N ASN A 65 5.76 3.37 4.07
CA ASN A 65 5.64 4.62 4.81
C ASN A 65 4.48 5.41 4.22
N SER A 66 3.25 5.06 4.60
CA SER A 66 2.03 5.54 3.94
C SER A 66 0.91 5.81 4.93
N PRO A 67 0.18 6.93 4.79
CA PRO A 67 -1.03 7.18 5.56
C PRO A 67 -2.23 6.33 5.11
N GLY A 68 -2.07 5.51 4.06
CA GLY A 68 -3.17 4.84 3.38
C GLY A 68 -3.68 5.64 2.19
N GLY A 69 -4.96 5.54 1.87
CA GLY A 69 -5.58 6.24 0.75
C GLY A 69 -6.73 5.45 0.13
N SER A 70 -6.84 5.46 -1.20
CA SER A 70 -7.91 4.79 -1.93
C SER A 70 -7.95 3.29 -1.63
N VAL A 71 -9.12 2.81 -1.18
CA VAL A 71 -9.34 1.39 -0.89
C VAL A 71 -9.21 0.53 -2.15
N HIS A 72 -9.79 0.97 -3.27
CA HIS A 72 -9.70 0.22 -4.53
C HIS A 72 -8.26 0.11 -5.03
N ALA A 73 -7.51 1.22 -4.96
CA ALA A 73 -6.10 1.24 -5.32
C ALA A 73 -5.27 0.32 -4.40
N GLY A 74 -5.52 0.36 -3.10
CA GLY A 74 -4.85 -0.52 -2.14
C GLY A 74 -5.19 -1.99 -2.35
N MET A 75 -6.45 -2.31 -2.67
CA MET A 75 -6.86 -3.68 -2.98
C MET A 75 -6.24 -4.21 -4.27
N ALA A 76 -5.98 -3.36 -5.26
CA ALA A 76 -5.22 -3.77 -6.45
C ALA A 76 -3.80 -4.23 -6.09
N ILE A 77 -3.12 -3.52 -5.18
CA ILE A 77 -1.81 -3.95 -4.68
C ILE A 77 -1.94 -5.25 -3.89
N TYR A 78 -2.92 -5.31 -2.98
CA TYR A 78 -3.20 -6.50 -2.16
C TYR A 78 -3.40 -7.74 -3.03
N ASP A 79 -4.32 -7.68 -3.98
CA ASP A 79 -4.62 -8.81 -4.87
C ASP A 79 -3.41 -9.21 -5.70
N THR A 80 -2.61 -8.26 -6.17
CA THR A 80 -1.36 -8.54 -6.90
C THR A 80 -0.35 -9.27 -6.00
N MET A 81 -0.21 -8.84 -4.74
CA MET A 81 0.65 -9.53 -3.76
C MET A 81 0.21 -10.97 -3.51
N GLN A 82 -1.10 -11.23 -3.49
CA GLN A 82 -1.63 -12.58 -3.29
C GLN A 82 -1.60 -13.44 -4.57
N PHE A 83 -1.59 -12.82 -5.75
CA PHE A 83 -1.61 -13.50 -7.04
C PHE A 83 -0.25 -14.07 -7.44
N ILE A 84 0.84 -13.36 -7.14
CA ILE A 84 2.19 -13.80 -7.50
C ILE A 84 2.66 -14.97 -6.62
N GLU A 85 3.53 -15.83 -7.13
CA GLU A 85 4.07 -16.98 -6.40
C GLU A 85 5.14 -16.59 -5.37
N ASN A 86 5.72 -15.40 -5.51
CA ASN A 86 6.77 -14.92 -4.63
C ASN A 86 6.26 -14.65 -3.21
N ASP A 87 7.07 -14.96 -2.23
CA ASP A 87 6.88 -14.38 -0.89
C ASP A 87 7.10 -12.87 -0.94
N VAL A 88 6.15 -12.12 -0.38
CA VAL A 88 6.27 -10.68 -0.24
C VAL A 88 6.56 -10.35 1.22
N SER A 89 7.80 -9.94 1.49
CA SER A 89 8.21 -9.41 2.78
C SER A 89 7.76 -7.96 2.90
N THR A 90 7.14 -7.60 4.03
CA THR A 90 6.67 -6.23 4.27
C THR A 90 7.37 -5.60 5.45
N VAL A 91 7.76 -4.32 5.33
CA VAL A 91 8.49 -3.58 6.35
C VAL A 91 7.84 -2.22 6.57
N ALA A 92 7.32 -1.97 7.77
CA ALA A 92 6.83 -0.65 8.14
C ALA A 92 7.97 0.26 8.59
N LEU A 93 8.01 1.49 8.07
CA LEU A 93 8.86 2.57 8.55
C LEU A 93 8.03 3.85 8.64
N GLY A 94 8.32 4.71 9.61
CA GLY A 94 7.54 5.93 9.84
C GLY A 94 6.08 5.62 10.18
N LEU A 95 5.22 5.55 9.17
CA LEU A 95 3.78 5.31 9.34
C LEU A 95 3.26 4.24 8.37
N ALA A 96 2.56 3.24 8.88
CA ALA A 96 1.75 2.31 8.08
C ALA A 96 0.29 2.40 8.58
N ALA A 97 -0.52 3.21 7.93
CA ALA A 97 -1.89 3.49 8.36
C ALA A 97 -2.92 3.07 7.33
N SER A 98 -4.11 2.68 7.80
CA SER A 98 -5.27 2.36 6.93
C SER A 98 -4.89 1.31 5.88
N MET A 99 -5.01 1.61 4.58
CA MET A 99 -4.57 0.71 3.51
C MET A 99 -3.09 0.32 3.63
N GLY A 100 -2.21 1.22 4.13
CA GLY A 100 -0.81 0.88 4.40
C GLY A 100 -0.65 -0.19 5.49
N GLN A 101 -1.50 -0.17 6.52
CA GLN A 101 -1.55 -1.20 7.56
C GLN A 101 -2.06 -2.53 6.99
N LEU A 102 -3.12 -2.52 6.16
CA LEU A 102 -3.60 -3.74 5.51
C LEU A 102 -2.52 -4.39 4.64
N LEU A 103 -1.82 -3.60 3.82
CA LEU A 103 -0.72 -4.08 2.98
C LEU A 103 0.44 -4.64 3.81
N LEU A 104 0.75 -4.04 4.95
CA LEU A 104 1.72 -4.58 5.90
C LEU A 104 1.29 -5.97 6.41
N CYS A 105 0.03 -6.12 6.81
CA CYS A 105 -0.52 -7.40 7.26
C CYS A 105 -0.59 -8.45 6.15
N ALA A 106 -0.75 -8.02 4.90
CA ALA A 106 -0.85 -8.89 3.72
C ALA A 106 0.48 -9.55 3.32
N GLY A 107 1.59 -9.11 3.91
CA GLY A 107 2.89 -9.75 3.71
C GLY A 107 2.89 -11.22 4.13
N THR A 108 3.79 -12.00 3.57
CA THR A 108 3.95 -13.42 3.87
C THR A 108 4.16 -13.65 5.36
N ARG A 109 3.47 -14.63 5.91
CA ARG A 109 3.55 -14.96 7.35
C ARG A 109 5.01 -15.24 7.75
N GLY A 110 5.48 -14.58 8.81
CA GLY A 110 6.85 -14.66 9.29
C GLY A 110 7.83 -13.70 8.58
N LYS A 111 7.35 -12.95 7.56
CA LYS A 111 8.16 -11.98 6.80
C LYS A 111 7.58 -10.56 6.88
N ARG A 112 6.99 -10.22 8.03
CA ARG A 112 6.38 -8.90 8.30
C ARG A 112 7.16 -8.23 9.41
N TYR A 113 7.65 -7.04 9.14
CA TYR A 113 8.56 -6.32 10.04
C TYR A 113 8.10 -4.89 10.26
N ALA A 114 8.55 -4.31 11.35
CA ALA A 114 8.42 -2.88 11.63
C ALA A 114 9.74 -2.36 12.21
N LEU A 115 10.16 -1.18 11.78
CA LEU A 115 11.30 -0.52 12.41
C LEU A 115 10.90 -0.02 13.81
N PRO A 116 11.86 0.16 14.74
CA PRO A 116 11.57 0.42 16.15
C PRO A 116 10.67 1.62 16.44
N HIS A 117 10.67 2.62 15.57
CA HIS A 117 9.86 3.84 15.72
C HIS A 117 8.71 3.94 14.70
N ALA A 118 8.45 2.87 13.95
CA ALA A 118 7.32 2.83 13.03
C ALA A 118 6.00 2.82 13.82
N ARG A 119 5.04 3.58 13.32
CA ARG A 119 3.66 3.57 13.82
C ARG A 119 2.80 2.76 12.87
N ILE A 120 1.99 1.86 13.42
CA ILE A 120 0.99 1.10 12.69
C ILE A 120 -0.37 1.55 13.21
N MET A 121 -1.25 2.00 12.30
CA MET A 121 -2.55 2.53 12.67
C MET A 121 -3.64 1.83 11.85
N MET A 122 -4.54 1.18 12.57
CA MET A 122 -5.79 0.65 12.03
C MET A 122 -6.92 1.64 12.33
N HIS A 123 -7.82 1.85 11.39
CA HIS A 123 -9.05 2.58 11.61
C HIS A 123 -10.12 2.10 10.61
N GLN A 124 -11.37 2.38 10.93
CA GLN A 124 -12.47 2.05 10.03
C GLN A 124 -12.40 2.88 8.74
N PRO A 125 -12.79 2.32 7.59
CA PRO A 125 -12.91 3.10 6.37
C PRO A 125 -13.79 4.33 6.58
N SER A 126 -13.32 5.48 6.15
CA SER A 126 -14.06 6.75 6.21
C SER A 126 -14.28 7.30 4.81
N GLY A 127 -15.41 7.94 4.60
CA GLY A 127 -15.74 8.57 3.33
C GLY A 127 -16.98 9.44 3.47
N GLY A 128 -17.15 10.38 2.54
CA GLY A 128 -18.37 11.15 2.41
C GLY A 128 -19.38 10.41 1.53
N VAL A 129 -20.67 10.57 1.81
CA VAL A 129 -21.77 10.15 0.95
C VAL A 129 -22.53 11.37 0.48
N GLY A 130 -23.03 11.37 -0.76
CA GLY A 130 -23.76 12.49 -1.33
C GLY A 130 -24.53 12.10 -2.58
N GLY A 131 -25.43 12.97 -3.01
CA GLY A 131 -26.31 12.75 -4.15
C GLY A 131 -27.78 12.63 -3.76
N THR A 132 -28.57 11.90 -4.54
CA THR A 132 -29.96 11.60 -4.24
C THR A 132 -30.09 10.61 -3.06
N ALA A 133 -31.26 10.48 -2.48
CA ALA A 133 -31.51 9.48 -1.43
C ALA A 133 -31.15 8.06 -1.86
N SER A 134 -31.39 7.72 -3.13
CA SER A 134 -31.01 6.42 -3.71
C SER A 134 -29.48 6.26 -3.79
N ASP A 135 -28.77 7.32 -4.21
CA ASP A 135 -27.30 7.28 -4.28
C ASP A 135 -26.68 7.10 -2.90
N ILE A 136 -27.22 7.83 -1.90
CA ILE A 136 -26.76 7.73 -0.50
C ILE A 136 -26.96 6.31 0.03
N ALA A 137 -28.10 5.67 -0.24
CA ALA A 137 -28.36 4.30 0.18
C ALA A 137 -27.36 3.31 -0.43
N ILE A 138 -27.09 3.41 -1.73
CA ILE A 138 -26.11 2.57 -2.44
C ILE A 138 -24.70 2.79 -1.88
N GLN A 139 -24.29 4.04 -1.68
CA GLN A 139 -22.96 4.36 -1.15
C GLN A 139 -22.78 3.84 0.29
N ALA A 140 -23.82 3.93 1.12
CA ALA A 140 -23.80 3.39 2.47
C ALA A 140 -23.63 1.85 2.47
N GLU A 141 -24.32 1.14 1.58
CA GLU A 141 -24.17 -0.30 1.43
C GLU A 141 -22.75 -0.68 0.97
N GLN A 142 -22.18 0.05 0.01
CA GLN A 142 -20.81 -0.16 -0.45
C GLN A 142 -19.78 0.13 0.66
N MET A 143 -20.02 1.12 1.50
CA MET A 143 -19.15 1.41 2.65
C MET A 143 -19.18 0.26 3.68
N LEU A 144 -20.34 -0.28 3.98
CA LEU A 144 -20.48 -1.44 4.87
C LEU A 144 -19.83 -2.69 4.28
N TYR A 145 -19.95 -2.91 2.99
CA TYR A 145 -19.25 -4.00 2.29
C TYR A 145 -17.74 -3.84 2.42
N THR A 146 -17.22 -2.65 2.14
CA THR A 146 -15.79 -2.32 2.25
C THR A 146 -15.27 -2.52 3.67
N LYS A 147 -16.03 -2.09 4.69
CA LYS A 147 -15.68 -2.30 6.09
C LYS A 147 -15.53 -3.80 6.38
N ARG A 148 -16.52 -4.62 6.03
CA ARG A 148 -16.49 -6.07 6.25
C ARG A 148 -15.31 -6.72 5.55
N MET A 149 -15.12 -6.43 4.27
CA MET A 149 -14.00 -6.95 3.49
C MET A 149 -12.65 -6.63 4.15
N PHE A 150 -12.45 -5.38 4.60
CA PHE A 150 -11.23 -4.96 5.28
C PHE A 150 -11.01 -5.75 6.58
N GLN A 151 -12.02 -5.87 7.42
CA GLN A 151 -11.98 -6.64 8.67
C GLN A 151 -11.66 -8.12 8.42
N GLU A 152 -12.30 -8.74 7.44
CA GLU A 152 -12.04 -10.12 7.04
C GLU A 152 -10.59 -10.34 6.60
N ARG A 153 -10.04 -9.42 5.80
CA ARG A 153 -8.64 -9.54 5.34
C ARG A 153 -7.65 -9.35 6.47
N VAL A 154 -7.87 -8.37 7.34
CA VAL A 154 -7.02 -8.17 8.53
C VAL A 154 -7.10 -9.39 9.45
N ALA A 155 -8.29 -9.89 9.77
CA ALA A 155 -8.49 -11.08 10.57
C ALA A 155 -7.77 -12.30 9.99
N PHE A 156 -7.92 -12.54 8.68
CA PHE A 156 -7.25 -13.63 7.97
C PHE A 156 -5.73 -13.58 8.10
N HIS A 157 -5.14 -12.41 7.92
CA HIS A 157 -3.68 -12.26 7.95
C HIS A 157 -3.09 -12.21 9.36
N THR A 158 -3.84 -11.76 10.35
CA THR A 158 -3.37 -11.65 11.73
C THR A 158 -3.68 -12.88 12.57
N GLY A 159 -4.69 -13.66 12.17
CA GLY A 159 -5.21 -14.79 12.94
C GLY A 159 -6.10 -14.35 14.11
N GLN A 160 -6.52 -13.09 14.16
CA GLN A 160 -7.48 -12.56 15.13
C GLN A 160 -8.91 -12.84 14.69
N THR A 161 -9.87 -12.79 15.62
CA THR A 161 -11.28 -12.87 15.27
C THR A 161 -11.78 -11.55 14.68
N GLN A 162 -12.90 -11.60 13.94
CA GLN A 162 -13.51 -10.38 13.40
C GLN A 162 -14.00 -9.46 14.53
N GLU A 163 -14.50 -10.04 15.62
CA GLU A 163 -14.95 -9.30 16.81
C GLU A 163 -13.80 -8.52 17.45
N GLN A 164 -12.60 -9.11 17.50
CA GLN A 164 -11.43 -8.42 18.03
C GLN A 164 -11.00 -7.27 17.09
N ILE A 165 -10.98 -7.51 15.78
CA ILE A 165 -10.66 -6.47 14.79
C ILE A 165 -11.68 -5.33 14.79
N GLU A 166 -12.92 -5.61 15.13
CA GLU A 166 -13.95 -4.56 15.24
C GLU A 166 -13.87 -3.76 16.55
N ALA A 167 -13.36 -4.39 17.62
CA ALA A 167 -13.20 -3.75 18.94
C ALA A 167 -11.96 -2.82 19.01
N ASP A 168 -10.92 -3.13 18.22
CA ASP A 168 -9.68 -2.35 18.13
C ASP A 168 -9.83 -1.13 17.21
#